data_e455bf061982b3f9ac95e279ad9ac3d8
#
_entry.id   e455bf061982b3f9ac95e279ad9ac3d8
#
_cell.length_a   1.000
_cell.length_b   1.000
_cell.length_c   1.000
_cell.angle_alpha   90.00
_cell.angle_beta   90.00
_cell.angle_gamma   90.00
#
_symmetry.space_group_name_H-M   'P 1'
#
loop_
_entity.id
_entity.type
_entity.pdbx_description
1 polymer ?
#
loop_
_entity_poly.entity_id
_entity_poly.type
_entity_poly.pdbx_seq_one_letter_code
_entity_poly.pdbx_strand_id
1 'polypeptide(L)'
;YEKADTVSATDDSIIVDGKEIKIYAEADASKCPWGELNVDVVLECTGFYTSKAKAQAHIDAGARKVVISAPAGNDLPTIVYNTNHNTLKPEDTIISAASCTTNCLAPMADALNKYAPIQSGIMLTIHAYTGDQMTLDGPQRKGDLRRSRAAAVNIVPNSTGAAKAIGLVIPELNGKLIGSAQRVPVPTGSTTVLTAVVKGKDITVEGINAAMKAASNESYGYNEDEIVSSDIVGMRYGSLFDATQTMVSKVDDDTYEVQVV
;
A
#
# COMPACT_ATOMS: atom_id res chain seq x y z
N TYR A 1 1.93 -12.55 20.86
CA TYR A 1 2.15 -13.56 19.80
C TYR A 1 1.51 -14.86 20.24
N GLU A 2 0.60 -15.39 19.44
CA GLU A 2 -0.13 -16.64 19.76
C GLU A 2 0.78 -17.87 19.87
N LYS A 3 1.99 -17.81 19.31
CA LYS A 3 2.98 -18.90 19.26
C LYS A 3 4.35 -18.49 19.80
N ALA A 4 4.36 -17.70 20.87
CA ALA A 4 5.62 -17.22 21.46
C ALA A 4 6.54 -18.38 21.95
N ASP A 5 5.96 -19.50 22.33
CA ASP A 5 6.64 -20.73 22.74
C ASP A 5 7.39 -21.44 21.59
N THR A 6 7.06 -21.13 20.34
CA THR A 6 7.73 -21.68 19.17
C THR A 6 8.83 -20.74 18.61
N VAL A 7 9.07 -19.61 19.27
CA VAL A 7 10.08 -18.63 18.86
C VAL A 7 11.20 -18.59 19.90
N SER A 8 12.42 -18.74 19.43
CA SER A 8 13.64 -18.57 20.24
C SER A 8 14.71 -17.82 19.44
N ALA A 9 15.81 -17.45 20.09
CA ALA A 9 16.94 -16.76 19.47
C ALA A 9 18.27 -17.33 19.95
N THR A 10 19.28 -17.22 19.11
CA THR A 10 20.69 -17.37 19.42
C THR A 10 21.39 -16.02 19.27
N ASP A 11 22.71 -15.98 19.37
CA ASP A 11 23.48 -14.74 19.16
C ASP A 11 23.38 -14.19 17.72
N ASP A 12 23.11 -15.07 16.73
CA ASP A 12 23.15 -14.73 15.31
C ASP A 12 21.94 -15.27 14.50
N SER A 13 20.91 -15.79 15.17
CA SER A 13 19.75 -16.39 14.51
C SER A 13 18.45 -16.18 15.30
N ILE A 14 17.34 -16.18 14.58
CA ILE A 14 15.98 -16.36 15.12
C ILE A 14 15.50 -17.75 14.71
N ILE A 15 14.91 -18.50 15.63
CA ILE A 15 14.31 -19.80 15.36
C ILE A 15 12.79 -19.67 15.48
N VAL A 16 12.07 -20.01 14.41
CA VAL A 16 10.60 -19.95 14.34
C VAL A 16 10.07 -21.31 13.90
N ASP A 17 9.22 -21.93 14.72
CA ASP A 17 8.68 -23.26 14.44
C ASP A 17 9.79 -24.30 14.11
N GLY A 18 10.93 -24.23 14.81
CA GLY A 18 12.10 -25.08 14.60
C GLY A 18 12.97 -24.72 13.38
N LYS A 19 12.58 -23.74 12.57
CA LYS A 19 13.35 -23.26 11.42
C LYS A 19 14.29 -22.12 11.85
N GLU A 20 15.58 -22.32 11.64
CA GLU A 20 16.59 -21.30 11.89
C GLU A 20 16.61 -20.25 10.77
N ILE A 21 16.61 -18.98 11.18
CA ILE A 21 16.69 -17.81 10.30
C ILE A 21 17.92 -17.01 10.73
N LYS A 22 18.95 -16.98 9.91
CA LYS A 22 20.20 -16.27 10.18
C LYS A 22 20.01 -14.76 10.15
N ILE A 23 20.66 -14.06 11.09
CA ILE A 23 20.67 -12.59 11.18
C ILE A 23 22.04 -12.08 10.74
N TYR A 24 22.05 -11.07 9.89
CA TYR A 24 23.24 -10.35 9.45
C TYR A 24 23.12 -8.89 9.84
N ALA A 25 24.19 -8.30 10.38
CA ALA A 25 24.26 -6.89 10.78
C ALA A 25 25.15 -6.12 9.79
N GLU A 26 24.67 -6.00 8.53
CA GLU A 26 25.39 -5.28 7.47
C GLU A 26 24.54 -4.11 6.96
N ALA A 27 25.09 -2.89 7.06
CA ALA A 27 24.42 -1.66 6.64
C ALA A 27 24.62 -1.36 5.14
N ASP A 28 25.68 -1.90 4.54
CA ASP A 28 25.98 -1.74 3.11
C ASP A 28 25.43 -2.93 2.33
N ALA A 29 24.35 -2.70 1.59
CA ALA A 29 23.69 -3.75 0.82
C ALA A 29 24.64 -4.50 -0.15
N SER A 30 25.66 -3.83 -0.66
CA SER A 30 26.65 -4.45 -1.58
C SER A 30 27.55 -5.50 -0.90
N LYS A 31 27.57 -5.52 0.44
CA LYS A 31 28.35 -6.47 1.25
C LYS A 31 27.50 -7.58 1.86
N CYS A 32 26.20 -7.56 1.64
CA CYS A 32 25.33 -8.65 2.08
C CYS A 32 25.68 -9.96 1.35
N PRO A 33 25.65 -11.13 2.00
CA PRO A 33 26.10 -12.39 1.44
C PRO A 33 25.06 -13.06 0.53
N TRP A 34 24.33 -12.30 -0.28
CA TRP A 34 23.22 -12.82 -1.08
C TRP A 34 23.65 -13.89 -2.09
N GLY A 35 24.79 -13.71 -2.73
CA GLY A 35 25.34 -14.69 -3.67
C GLY A 35 25.76 -15.99 -2.98
N GLU A 36 26.44 -15.91 -1.82
CA GLU A 36 26.87 -17.08 -1.05
C GLU A 36 25.67 -17.90 -0.55
N LEU A 37 24.58 -17.20 -0.15
CA LEU A 37 23.35 -17.79 0.35
C LEU A 37 22.39 -18.23 -0.76
N ASN A 38 22.73 -17.99 -2.04
CA ASN A 38 21.86 -18.24 -3.19
C ASN A 38 20.47 -17.61 -3.05
N VAL A 39 20.39 -16.35 -2.61
CA VAL A 39 19.13 -15.65 -2.37
C VAL A 39 18.43 -15.35 -3.69
N ASP A 40 17.21 -15.87 -3.85
CA ASP A 40 16.38 -15.61 -5.02
C ASP A 40 15.76 -14.22 -4.99
N VAL A 41 15.22 -13.79 -3.84
CA VAL A 41 14.51 -12.53 -3.70
C VAL A 41 14.92 -11.82 -2.42
N VAL A 42 15.31 -10.56 -2.54
CA VAL A 42 15.50 -9.65 -1.41
C VAL A 42 14.26 -8.77 -1.27
N LEU A 43 13.67 -8.74 -0.07
CA LEU A 43 12.67 -7.75 0.30
C LEU A 43 13.39 -6.55 0.92
N GLU A 44 13.45 -5.43 0.18
CA GLU A 44 14.04 -4.19 0.65
C GLU A 44 13.03 -3.44 1.53
N CYS A 45 13.17 -3.54 2.83
CA CYS A 45 12.26 -2.96 3.81
C CYS A 45 12.91 -1.89 4.69
N THR A 46 14.17 -1.49 4.41
CA THR A 46 14.93 -0.54 5.24
C THR A 46 14.52 0.92 5.04
N GLY A 47 13.94 1.24 3.88
CA GLY A 47 13.63 2.62 3.47
C GLY A 47 14.84 3.43 2.97
N PHE A 48 16.04 2.82 2.86
CA PHE A 48 17.25 3.48 2.36
C PHE A 48 17.50 3.24 0.88
N TYR A 49 17.20 2.05 0.37
CA TYR A 49 17.44 1.63 -1.01
C TYR A 49 16.16 1.75 -1.87
N THR A 50 15.44 2.87 -1.74
CA THR A 50 14.13 3.12 -2.35
C THR A 50 14.21 3.74 -3.75
N SER A 51 15.12 3.28 -4.58
CA SER A 51 15.19 3.59 -6.02
C SER A 51 15.91 2.46 -6.75
N LYS A 52 15.69 2.33 -8.07
CA LYS A 52 16.34 1.32 -8.90
C LYS A 52 17.85 1.37 -8.75
N ALA A 53 18.45 2.58 -8.86
CA ALA A 53 19.90 2.77 -8.77
C ALA A 53 20.47 2.34 -7.42
N LYS A 54 19.77 2.65 -6.30
CA LYS A 54 20.22 2.23 -4.97
C LYS A 54 20.04 0.73 -4.75
N ALA A 55 18.88 0.19 -5.12
CA ALA A 55 18.56 -1.23 -4.94
C ALA A 55 19.45 -2.16 -5.78
N GLN A 56 20.12 -1.62 -6.81
CA GLN A 56 21.11 -2.34 -7.61
C GLN A 56 22.22 -2.95 -6.73
N ALA A 57 22.56 -2.34 -5.60
CA ALA A 57 23.53 -2.87 -4.65
C ALA A 57 23.21 -4.30 -4.15
N HIS A 58 21.93 -4.64 -4.00
CA HIS A 58 21.52 -6.00 -3.65
C HIS A 58 21.74 -7.00 -4.81
N ILE A 59 21.49 -6.56 -6.05
CA ILE A 59 21.77 -7.38 -7.24
C ILE A 59 23.28 -7.60 -7.37
N ASP A 60 24.09 -6.56 -7.18
CA ASP A 60 25.56 -6.62 -7.24
C ASP A 60 26.11 -7.55 -6.15
N ALA A 61 25.43 -7.64 -5.01
CA ALA A 61 25.75 -8.58 -3.93
C ALA A 61 25.28 -10.04 -4.21
N GLY A 62 24.64 -10.29 -5.35
CA GLY A 62 24.28 -11.63 -5.82
C GLY A 62 22.83 -12.03 -5.66
N ALA A 63 21.92 -11.13 -5.24
CA ALA A 63 20.48 -11.41 -5.27
C ALA A 63 19.96 -11.49 -6.71
N ARG A 64 19.02 -12.39 -6.98
CA ARG A 64 18.43 -12.52 -8.32
C ARG A 64 17.37 -11.47 -8.59
N LYS A 65 16.57 -11.12 -7.58
CA LYS A 65 15.51 -10.10 -7.66
C LYS A 65 15.45 -9.27 -6.37
N VAL A 66 14.98 -8.04 -6.51
CA VAL A 66 14.71 -7.14 -5.36
C VAL A 66 13.29 -6.61 -5.45
N VAL A 67 12.55 -6.73 -4.36
CA VAL A 67 11.22 -6.13 -4.17
C VAL A 67 11.34 -5.02 -3.13
N ILE A 68 11.19 -3.78 -3.56
CA ILE A 68 11.23 -2.61 -2.67
C ILE A 68 9.85 -2.42 -2.05
N SER A 69 9.74 -2.49 -0.73
CA SER A 69 8.47 -2.36 0.03
C SER A 69 8.00 -0.90 0.18
N ALA A 70 8.33 -0.04 -0.80
CA ALA A 70 8.02 1.39 -0.80
C ALA A 70 7.93 1.91 -2.23
N PRO A 71 7.31 3.10 -2.47
CA PRO A 71 7.42 3.80 -3.75
C PRO A 71 8.88 4.06 -4.10
N ALA A 72 9.29 3.73 -5.33
CA ALA A 72 10.71 3.72 -5.72
C ALA A 72 11.04 4.47 -7.02
N GLY A 73 10.18 5.40 -7.44
CA GLY A 73 10.33 6.17 -8.68
C GLY A 73 9.53 5.60 -9.85
N ASN A 74 9.82 6.08 -11.06
CA ASN A 74 9.08 5.74 -12.29
C ASN A 74 9.94 4.97 -13.30
N ASP A 75 11.18 4.64 -12.94
CA ASP A 75 12.16 3.96 -13.78
C ASP A 75 12.22 2.43 -13.54
N LEU A 76 11.26 1.92 -12.79
CA LEU A 76 11.07 0.50 -12.50
C LEU A 76 9.57 0.18 -12.38
N PRO A 77 9.16 -1.09 -12.58
CA PRO A 77 7.77 -1.48 -12.42
C PRO A 77 7.25 -1.24 -10.99
N THR A 78 6.08 -0.62 -10.89
CA THR A 78 5.32 -0.50 -9.64
C THR A 78 4.16 -1.49 -9.68
N ILE A 79 4.16 -2.43 -8.76
CA ILE A 79 3.24 -3.57 -8.76
C ILE A 79 2.35 -3.56 -7.54
N VAL A 80 1.05 -3.73 -7.79
CA VAL A 80 0.05 -4.11 -6.80
C VAL A 80 -0.46 -5.51 -7.16
N TYR A 81 -0.26 -6.46 -6.26
CA TYR A 81 -0.65 -7.86 -6.47
C TYR A 81 -2.16 -7.97 -6.72
N ASN A 82 -2.55 -8.86 -7.62
CA ASN A 82 -3.92 -9.04 -8.13
C ASN A 82 -4.56 -7.81 -8.83
N THR A 83 -3.77 -6.74 -9.07
CA THR A 83 -4.21 -5.61 -9.91
C THR A 83 -3.42 -5.57 -11.21
N ASN A 84 -2.09 -5.44 -11.14
CA ASN A 84 -1.24 -5.38 -12.33
C ASN A 84 -0.04 -6.32 -12.31
N HIS A 85 0.01 -7.33 -11.44
CA HIS A 85 1.14 -8.26 -11.33
C HIS A 85 1.41 -9.04 -12.62
N ASN A 86 0.40 -9.20 -13.47
CA ASN A 86 0.51 -9.83 -14.78
C ASN A 86 1.30 -9.02 -15.81
N THR A 87 1.65 -7.77 -15.51
CA THR A 87 2.50 -6.92 -16.34
C THR A 87 3.99 -7.17 -16.12
N LEU A 88 4.35 -7.93 -15.06
CA LEU A 88 5.73 -8.29 -14.76
C LEU A 88 6.35 -9.15 -15.86
N LYS A 89 7.61 -8.85 -16.16
CA LYS A 89 8.41 -9.58 -17.14
C LYS A 89 9.57 -10.31 -16.45
N PRO A 90 10.08 -11.40 -17.03
CA PRO A 90 11.23 -12.13 -16.47
C PRO A 90 12.47 -11.26 -16.24
N GLU A 91 12.69 -10.25 -17.08
CA GLU A 91 13.80 -9.29 -17.01
C GLU A 91 13.66 -8.23 -15.91
N ASP A 92 12.50 -8.09 -15.29
CA ASP A 92 12.27 -7.14 -14.19
C ASP A 92 12.94 -7.69 -12.92
N THR A 93 14.17 -7.26 -12.68
CA THR A 93 14.96 -7.71 -11.51
C THR A 93 14.74 -6.86 -10.27
N ILE A 94 14.35 -5.59 -10.44
CA ILE A 94 14.07 -4.67 -9.34
C ILE A 94 12.68 -4.09 -9.56
N ILE A 95 11.78 -4.27 -8.59
CA ILE A 95 10.40 -3.78 -8.64
C ILE A 95 10.03 -3.05 -7.35
N SER A 96 9.04 -2.16 -7.45
CA SER A 96 8.40 -1.53 -6.30
C SER A 96 7.08 -2.24 -5.99
N ALA A 97 6.85 -2.61 -4.74
CA ALA A 97 5.55 -3.08 -4.24
C ALA A 97 4.62 -1.93 -3.84
N ALA A 98 4.89 -0.72 -4.32
CA ALA A 98 4.11 0.50 -4.06
C ALA A 98 4.07 0.90 -2.56
N SER A 99 3.12 1.75 -2.17
CA SER A 99 2.85 2.11 -0.78
C SER A 99 1.64 1.34 -0.24
N CYS A 100 1.49 1.30 1.09
CA CYS A 100 0.29 0.76 1.73
C CYS A 100 -1.00 1.38 1.18
N THR A 101 -1.05 2.71 1.05
CA THR A 101 -2.20 3.42 0.50
C THR A 101 -2.45 3.07 -0.98
N THR A 102 -1.40 2.90 -1.79
CA THR A 102 -1.56 2.48 -3.20
C THR A 102 -2.10 1.06 -3.29
N ASN A 103 -1.64 0.14 -2.43
CA ASN A 103 -2.15 -1.23 -2.36
C ASN A 103 -3.63 -1.28 -1.92
N CYS A 104 -4.06 -0.34 -1.09
CA CYS A 104 -5.47 -0.21 -0.71
C CYS A 104 -6.32 0.38 -1.85
N LEU A 105 -5.86 1.49 -2.45
CA LEU A 105 -6.60 2.23 -3.47
C LEU A 105 -6.72 1.49 -4.80
N ALA A 106 -5.67 0.81 -5.25
CA ALA A 106 -5.59 0.29 -6.61
C ALA A 106 -6.68 -0.75 -6.95
N PRO A 107 -6.92 -1.80 -6.17
CA PRO A 107 -7.95 -2.78 -6.51
C PRO A 107 -9.35 -2.16 -6.49
N MET A 108 -9.63 -1.25 -5.54
CA MET A 108 -10.90 -0.55 -5.44
C MET A 108 -11.13 0.40 -6.64
N ALA A 109 -10.11 1.18 -7.01
CA ALA A 109 -10.18 2.08 -8.17
C ALA A 109 -10.27 1.32 -9.49
N ASP A 110 -9.60 0.18 -9.63
CA ASP A 110 -9.67 -0.70 -10.81
C ASP A 110 -11.07 -1.30 -10.99
N ALA A 111 -11.65 -1.83 -9.91
CA ALA A 111 -13.00 -2.39 -9.92
C ALA A 111 -14.04 -1.31 -10.25
N LEU A 112 -13.95 -0.13 -9.63
CA LEU A 112 -14.83 0.99 -9.92
C LEU A 112 -14.69 1.46 -11.38
N ASN A 113 -13.46 1.63 -11.87
CA ASN A 113 -13.20 2.12 -13.24
C ASN A 113 -13.69 1.15 -14.33
N LYS A 114 -13.65 -0.16 -14.06
CA LYS A 114 -14.19 -1.19 -14.94
C LYS A 114 -15.72 -1.20 -14.96
N TYR A 115 -16.38 -0.93 -13.83
CA TYR A 115 -17.83 -0.84 -13.72
C TYR A 115 -18.35 0.48 -14.28
N ALA A 116 -17.76 1.59 -13.91
CA ALA A 116 -18.13 2.95 -14.33
C ALA A 116 -16.85 3.80 -14.52
N PRO A 117 -16.46 4.15 -15.76
CA PRO A 117 -15.20 4.83 -16.04
C PRO A 117 -15.03 6.14 -15.24
N ILE A 118 -13.96 6.18 -14.42
CA ILE A 118 -13.60 7.34 -13.60
C ILE A 118 -13.12 8.47 -14.51
N GLN A 119 -13.72 9.64 -14.35
CA GLN A 119 -13.34 10.87 -15.05
C GLN A 119 -12.34 11.69 -14.23
N SER A 120 -12.63 11.85 -12.95
CA SER A 120 -11.78 12.52 -11.96
C SER A 120 -12.11 12.03 -10.57
N GLY A 121 -11.23 12.27 -9.59
CA GLY A 121 -11.54 11.92 -8.21
C GLY A 121 -10.55 12.49 -7.21
N ILE A 122 -10.99 12.50 -5.96
CA ILE A 122 -10.20 12.89 -4.80
C ILE A 122 -10.12 11.70 -3.86
N MET A 123 -8.91 11.29 -3.52
CA MET A 123 -8.66 10.27 -2.52
C MET A 123 -8.22 10.92 -1.22
N LEU A 124 -8.84 10.52 -0.12
CA LEU A 124 -8.42 10.86 1.22
C LEU A 124 -8.09 9.58 1.99
N THR A 125 -6.90 9.49 2.57
CA THR A 125 -6.58 8.42 3.52
C THR A 125 -6.55 8.95 4.95
N ILE A 126 -7.43 8.42 5.80
CA ILE A 126 -7.37 8.58 7.25
C ILE A 126 -6.41 7.50 7.74
N HIS A 127 -5.17 7.90 8.02
CA HIS A 127 -4.05 6.99 8.10
C HIS A 127 -3.55 6.82 9.52
N ALA A 128 -3.29 5.58 9.92
CA ALA A 128 -2.58 5.29 11.16
C ALA A 128 -1.23 6.03 11.18
N TYR A 129 -0.76 6.42 12.38
CA TYR A 129 0.59 6.97 12.48
C TYR A 129 1.64 5.89 12.19
N THR A 130 2.80 6.30 11.69
CA THR A 130 3.88 5.40 11.30
C THR A 130 5.22 5.88 11.86
N GLY A 131 6.24 5.01 11.87
CA GLY A 131 7.54 5.27 12.46
C GLY A 131 8.35 6.43 11.85
N ASP A 132 7.85 7.06 10.78
CA ASP A 132 8.43 8.28 10.23
C ASP A 132 7.95 9.57 10.91
N GLN A 133 6.93 9.47 11.79
CA GLN A 133 6.46 10.56 12.64
C GLN A 133 7.18 10.55 13.99
N MET A 134 7.17 11.70 14.67
CA MET A 134 7.74 11.81 16.01
C MET A 134 6.75 11.26 17.05
N THR A 135 7.25 10.54 18.04
CA THR A 135 6.46 10.07 19.20
C THR A 135 6.06 11.24 20.10
N LEU A 136 7.01 12.11 20.41
CA LEU A 136 6.81 13.41 21.06
C LEU A 136 7.16 14.52 20.07
N ASP A 137 6.76 15.77 20.36
CA ASP A 137 7.18 16.93 19.57
C ASP A 137 8.70 16.97 19.48
N GLY A 138 9.24 17.08 18.26
CA GLY A 138 10.67 17.09 18.05
C GLY A 138 11.06 17.19 16.57
N PRO A 139 12.35 17.37 16.24
CA PRO A 139 12.81 17.51 14.88
C PRO A 139 12.68 16.21 14.09
N GLN A 140 11.90 16.21 13.04
CA GLN A 140 11.76 15.10 12.10
C GLN A 140 12.90 15.17 11.07
N ARG A 141 13.46 13.99 10.69
CA ARG A 141 14.67 13.87 9.83
C ARG A 141 14.59 14.60 8.49
N LYS A 142 13.39 14.73 7.90
CA LYS A 142 13.17 15.40 6.62
C LYS A 142 12.67 16.84 6.75
N GLY A 143 12.63 17.38 7.97
CA GLY A 143 12.20 18.76 8.25
C GLY A 143 10.70 19.01 8.06
N ASP A 144 9.87 17.99 8.02
CA ASP A 144 8.42 18.15 7.95
C ASP A 144 7.88 18.58 9.32
N LEU A 145 7.44 19.85 9.42
CA LEU A 145 6.95 20.45 10.66
C LEU A 145 5.68 19.79 11.20
N ARG A 146 4.83 19.24 10.35
CA ARG A 146 3.62 18.53 10.78
C ARG A 146 3.96 17.15 11.33
N ARG A 147 4.86 16.42 10.68
CA ARG A 147 5.35 15.11 11.18
C ARG A 147 6.29 15.24 12.38
N SER A 148 6.73 16.45 12.70
CA SER A 148 7.48 16.79 13.91
C SER A 148 6.61 16.83 15.18
N ARG A 149 5.27 16.83 15.03
CA ARG A 149 4.35 16.85 16.17
C ARG A 149 4.06 15.44 16.64
N ALA A 150 3.78 15.31 17.94
CA ALA A 150 3.49 14.05 18.60
C ALA A 150 2.34 13.29 17.92
N ALA A 151 2.63 12.11 17.39
CA ALA A 151 1.73 11.37 16.51
C ALA A 151 0.47 10.86 17.21
N ALA A 152 0.59 10.47 18.49
CA ALA A 152 -0.50 9.82 19.25
C ALA A 152 -1.52 10.80 19.83
N VAL A 153 -1.36 12.12 19.63
CA VAL A 153 -2.26 13.15 20.20
C VAL A 153 -2.71 14.21 19.18
N ASN A 154 -2.36 14.01 17.89
CA ASN A 154 -2.66 14.99 16.85
C ASN A 154 -3.32 14.33 15.63
N ILE A 155 -4.24 15.05 14.98
CA ILE A 155 -4.60 14.83 13.59
C ILE A 155 -3.60 15.61 12.73
N VAL A 156 -2.83 14.92 11.89
CA VAL A 156 -1.72 15.52 11.14
C VAL A 156 -2.03 15.50 9.64
N PRO A 157 -2.42 16.66 9.04
CA PRO A 157 -2.62 16.77 7.60
C PRO A 157 -1.31 16.56 6.85
N ASN A 158 -1.34 15.72 5.81
CA ASN A 158 -0.19 15.37 5.01
C ASN A 158 -0.51 15.25 3.52
N SER A 159 0.48 15.44 2.68
CA SER A 159 0.41 15.03 1.28
C SER A 159 0.59 13.51 1.17
N THR A 160 0.05 12.93 0.12
CA THR A 160 0.30 11.53 -0.27
C THR A 160 0.64 11.43 -1.75
N GLY A 161 1.59 10.58 -2.08
CA GLY A 161 1.91 10.25 -3.46
C GLY A 161 1.03 9.14 -4.07
N ALA A 162 0.14 8.53 -3.26
CA ALA A 162 -0.62 7.36 -3.69
C ALA A 162 -1.55 7.65 -4.89
N ALA A 163 -2.22 8.80 -4.91
CA ALA A 163 -3.08 9.19 -6.03
C ALA A 163 -2.29 9.37 -7.35
N LYS A 164 -1.05 9.87 -7.28
CA LYS A 164 -0.16 9.96 -8.47
C LYS A 164 0.37 8.59 -8.87
N ALA A 165 0.69 7.74 -7.89
CA ALA A 165 1.21 6.40 -8.12
C ALA A 165 0.18 5.47 -8.75
N ILE A 166 -1.13 5.78 -8.65
CA ILE A 166 -2.17 4.96 -9.26
C ILE A 166 -2.00 4.84 -10.77
N GLY A 167 -1.54 5.89 -11.45
CA GLY A 167 -1.27 5.89 -12.89
C GLY A 167 -0.12 4.97 -13.33
N LEU A 168 0.76 4.54 -12.38
CA LEU A 168 1.80 3.55 -12.64
C LEU A 168 1.22 2.12 -12.59
N VAL A 169 0.11 1.93 -11.88
CA VAL A 169 -0.55 0.63 -11.68
C VAL A 169 -1.71 0.46 -12.65
N ILE A 170 -2.49 1.52 -12.86
CA ILE A 170 -3.66 1.58 -13.74
C ILE A 170 -3.47 2.79 -14.67
N PRO A 171 -2.86 2.60 -15.86
CA PRO A 171 -2.51 3.69 -16.77
C PRO A 171 -3.68 4.58 -17.18
N GLU A 172 -4.90 4.04 -17.27
CA GLU A 172 -6.13 4.76 -17.62
C GLU A 172 -6.51 5.82 -16.58
N LEU A 173 -6.02 5.70 -15.36
CA LEU A 173 -6.25 6.64 -14.26
C LEU A 173 -5.14 7.68 -14.10
N ASN A 174 -4.14 7.68 -14.99
CA ASN A 174 -3.05 8.64 -14.92
C ASN A 174 -3.57 10.09 -15.04
N GLY A 175 -3.28 10.91 -14.02
CA GLY A 175 -3.70 12.31 -13.94
C GLY A 175 -5.16 12.54 -13.55
N LYS A 176 -5.98 11.50 -13.37
CA LYS A 176 -7.39 11.64 -13.00
C LYS A 176 -7.63 11.75 -11.51
N LEU A 177 -6.70 11.28 -10.68
CA LEU A 177 -6.83 11.27 -9.22
C LEU A 177 -5.84 12.22 -8.56
N ILE A 178 -6.33 12.98 -7.59
CA ILE A 178 -5.53 13.73 -6.62
C ILE A 178 -5.79 13.17 -5.22
N GLY A 179 -4.91 13.48 -4.24
CA GLY A 179 -5.13 12.93 -2.92
C GLY A 179 -4.37 13.63 -1.80
N SER A 180 -4.89 13.44 -0.59
CA SER A 180 -4.32 13.89 0.66
C SER A 180 -4.40 12.81 1.72
N ALA A 181 -3.73 13.04 2.86
CA ALA A 181 -3.74 12.15 4.01
C ALA A 181 -4.03 12.93 5.29
N GLN A 182 -4.73 12.31 6.21
CA GLN A 182 -4.89 12.76 7.59
C GLN A 182 -4.34 11.66 8.49
N ARG A 183 -3.18 11.89 9.13
CA ARG A 183 -2.65 10.95 10.11
C ARG A 183 -3.38 11.13 11.42
N VAL A 184 -3.86 10.04 12.02
CA VAL A 184 -4.70 10.05 13.23
C VAL A 184 -4.06 9.20 14.33
N PRO A 185 -4.44 9.38 15.60
CA PRO A 185 -3.92 8.64 16.76
C PRO A 185 -4.40 7.17 16.80
N VAL A 186 -4.14 6.43 15.73
CA VAL A 186 -4.46 5.01 15.58
C VAL A 186 -3.16 4.28 15.22
N PRO A 187 -2.76 3.23 15.95
CA PRO A 187 -1.45 2.58 15.77
C PRO A 187 -1.37 1.72 14.51
N THR A 188 -2.50 1.22 14.01
CA THR A 188 -2.55 0.37 12.82
C THR A 188 -3.92 0.43 12.16
N GLY A 189 -3.98 0.09 10.88
CA GLY A 189 -5.18 0.23 10.06
C GLY A 189 -5.38 1.66 9.55
N SER A 190 -5.90 1.79 8.34
CA SER A 190 -6.17 3.09 7.71
C SER A 190 -7.44 2.97 6.89
N THR A 191 -8.21 4.04 6.81
CA THR A 191 -9.39 4.12 5.94
C THR A 191 -9.04 4.96 4.73
N THR A 192 -9.28 4.44 3.53
CA THR A 192 -9.07 5.17 2.27
C THR A 192 -10.41 5.44 1.62
N VAL A 193 -10.76 6.71 1.51
CA VAL A 193 -11.99 7.19 0.87
C VAL A 193 -11.64 7.65 -0.54
N LEU A 194 -12.30 7.12 -1.54
CA LEU A 194 -12.25 7.61 -2.92
C LEU A 194 -13.60 8.21 -3.28
N THR A 195 -13.63 9.54 -3.46
CA THR A 195 -14.75 10.25 -4.06
C THR A 195 -14.43 10.50 -5.52
N ALA A 196 -15.25 10.01 -6.43
CA ALA A 196 -14.97 10.06 -7.86
C ALA A 196 -16.21 10.48 -8.67
N VAL A 197 -15.95 11.22 -9.76
CA VAL A 197 -16.92 11.43 -10.82
C VAL A 197 -16.76 10.30 -11.83
N VAL A 198 -17.84 9.57 -12.08
CA VAL A 198 -17.88 8.45 -13.00
C VAL A 198 -18.91 8.65 -14.09
N LYS A 199 -18.71 8.00 -15.23
CA LYS A 199 -19.66 7.97 -16.35
C LYS A 199 -20.36 6.63 -16.43
N GLY A 200 -21.66 6.67 -16.71
CA GLY A 200 -22.48 5.47 -16.92
C GLY A 200 -23.95 5.77 -16.85
N LYS A 201 -24.77 4.73 -17.06
CA LYS A 201 -26.22 4.79 -16.86
C LYS A 201 -26.61 3.92 -15.70
N ASP A 202 -27.58 4.38 -14.92
CA ASP A 202 -28.19 3.62 -13.83
C ASP A 202 -27.15 3.12 -12.81
N ILE A 203 -26.19 3.98 -12.47
CA ILE A 203 -25.19 3.67 -11.43
C ILE A 203 -25.88 3.71 -10.06
N THR A 204 -25.78 2.59 -9.32
CA THR A 204 -26.41 2.41 -8.01
C THR A 204 -25.41 1.91 -6.98
N VAL A 205 -25.74 2.05 -5.71
CA VAL A 205 -24.96 1.48 -4.59
C VAL A 205 -24.84 -0.03 -4.75
N GLU A 206 -25.93 -0.71 -5.04
CA GLU A 206 -25.97 -2.16 -5.23
C GLU A 206 -25.10 -2.61 -6.40
N GLY A 207 -25.12 -1.85 -7.50
CA GLY A 207 -24.29 -2.14 -8.69
C GLY A 207 -22.81 -2.01 -8.40
N ILE A 208 -22.40 -0.94 -7.69
CA ILE A 208 -21.01 -0.76 -7.24
C ILE A 208 -20.60 -1.88 -6.30
N ASN A 209 -21.40 -2.16 -5.25
CA ASN A 209 -21.10 -3.20 -4.28
C ASN A 209 -20.99 -4.58 -4.94
N ALA A 210 -21.84 -4.89 -5.91
CA ALA A 210 -21.76 -6.12 -6.68
C ALA A 210 -20.46 -6.21 -7.50
N ALA A 211 -20.03 -5.10 -8.14
CA ALA A 211 -18.77 -5.05 -8.88
C ALA A 211 -17.55 -5.23 -7.95
N MET A 212 -17.56 -4.61 -6.78
CA MET A 212 -16.50 -4.77 -5.77
C MET A 212 -16.45 -6.21 -5.23
N LYS A 213 -17.61 -6.80 -4.94
CA LYS A 213 -17.72 -8.20 -4.49
C LYS A 213 -17.20 -9.17 -5.56
N ALA A 214 -17.52 -8.93 -6.82
CA ALA A 214 -17.03 -9.74 -7.94
C ALA A 214 -15.52 -9.61 -8.16
N ALA A 215 -14.92 -8.46 -7.81
CA ALA A 215 -13.48 -8.21 -7.90
C ALA A 215 -12.70 -8.75 -6.69
N SER A 216 -13.36 -9.19 -5.62
CA SER A 216 -12.69 -9.65 -4.39
C SER A 216 -11.89 -10.93 -4.64
N ASN A 217 -10.77 -11.05 -3.91
CA ASN A 217 -9.81 -12.15 -3.99
C ASN A 217 -9.01 -12.26 -2.69
N GLU A 218 -7.94 -13.06 -2.66
CA GLU A 218 -7.11 -13.24 -1.46
C GLU A 218 -6.36 -11.99 -0.99
N SER A 219 -6.22 -10.96 -1.83
CA SER A 219 -5.57 -9.68 -1.47
C SER A 219 -6.52 -8.49 -1.39
N TYR A 220 -7.72 -8.63 -1.94
CA TYR A 220 -8.79 -7.63 -1.91
C TYR A 220 -10.05 -8.24 -1.33
N GLY A 221 -10.35 -7.92 -0.07
CA GLY A 221 -11.51 -8.42 0.64
C GLY A 221 -12.76 -7.57 0.41
N TYR A 222 -13.90 -8.14 0.79
CA TYR A 222 -15.21 -7.49 0.75
C TYR A 222 -15.92 -7.67 2.08
N ASN A 223 -16.50 -6.61 2.63
CA ASN A 223 -17.18 -6.60 3.93
C ASN A 223 -18.57 -5.95 3.83
N GLU A 224 -19.53 -6.52 4.56
CA GLU A 224 -20.91 -6.01 4.71
C GLU A 224 -21.25 -5.73 6.19
N ASP A 225 -20.33 -5.97 7.12
CA ASP A 225 -20.52 -5.73 8.55
C ASP A 225 -20.10 -4.30 8.92
N GLU A 226 -20.66 -3.77 10.00
CA GLU A 226 -20.34 -2.45 10.56
C GLU A 226 -19.04 -2.52 11.37
N ILE A 227 -17.89 -2.54 10.67
CA ILE A 227 -16.55 -2.66 11.27
C ILE A 227 -15.88 -1.30 11.48
N VAL A 228 -14.87 -1.30 12.36
CA VAL A 228 -13.97 -0.16 12.61
C VAL A 228 -12.51 -0.58 12.44
N SER A 229 -11.59 0.38 12.49
CA SER A 229 -10.16 0.14 12.21
C SER A 229 -9.49 -0.91 13.10
N SER A 230 -9.99 -1.18 14.30
CA SER A 230 -9.47 -2.23 15.17
C SER A 230 -9.84 -3.64 14.71
N ASP A 231 -10.94 -3.81 13.98
CA ASP A 231 -11.43 -5.11 13.52
C ASP A 231 -10.56 -5.67 12.39
N ILE A 232 -9.89 -4.79 11.63
CA ILE A 232 -9.00 -5.22 10.54
C ILE A 232 -7.60 -5.65 11.02
N VAL A 233 -7.30 -5.48 12.31
CA VAL A 233 -5.97 -5.84 12.86
C VAL A 233 -5.73 -7.34 12.72
N GLY A 234 -4.65 -7.72 12.03
CA GLY A 234 -4.30 -9.11 11.78
C GLY A 234 -4.97 -9.72 10.52
N MET A 235 -5.83 -9.00 9.83
CA MET A 235 -6.33 -9.41 8.52
C MET A 235 -5.19 -9.45 7.49
N ARG A 236 -5.31 -10.33 6.49
CA ARG A 236 -4.28 -10.55 5.46
C ARG A 236 -4.52 -9.80 4.15
N TYR A 237 -5.61 -9.05 4.05
CA TYR A 237 -5.92 -8.27 2.86
C TYR A 237 -5.02 -7.03 2.77
N GLY A 238 -4.57 -6.71 1.58
CA GLY A 238 -3.94 -5.42 1.26
C GLY A 238 -4.96 -4.28 1.18
N SER A 239 -6.21 -4.62 0.89
CA SER A 239 -7.38 -3.74 0.89
C SER A 239 -8.61 -4.55 1.29
N LEU A 240 -9.49 -3.94 2.09
CA LEU A 240 -10.80 -4.50 2.44
C LEU A 240 -11.86 -3.45 2.09
N PHE A 241 -12.74 -3.78 1.15
CA PHE A 241 -13.83 -2.91 0.74
C PHE A 241 -14.96 -2.95 1.75
N ASP A 242 -15.41 -1.78 2.20
CA ASP A 242 -16.56 -1.64 3.10
C ASP A 242 -17.81 -1.24 2.31
N ALA A 243 -18.66 -2.22 2.03
CA ALA A 243 -19.89 -2.03 1.27
C ALA A 243 -20.94 -1.15 1.98
N THR A 244 -20.79 -0.96 3.30
CA THR A 244 -21.72 -0.12 4.09
C THR A 244 -21.49 1.37 3.87
N GLN A 245 -20.33 1.76 3.31
CA GLN A 245 -19.92 3.15 3.12
C GLN A 245 -20.03 3.64 1.66
N THR A 246 -20.59 2.84 0.78
CA THR A 246 -20.82 3.23 -0.63
C THR A 246 -21.91 4.29 -0.73
N MET A 247 -21.62 5.38 -1.43
CA MET A 247 -22.58 6.45 -1.70
C MET A 247 -22.63 6.77 -3.19
N VAL A 248 -23.82 7.10 -3.69
CA VAL A 248 -24.04 7.46 -5.10
C VAL A 248 -24.94 8.68 -5.15
N SER A 249 -24.52 9.69 -5.91
CA SER A 249 -25.33 10.89 -6.22
C SER A 249 -25.36 11.10 -7.73
N LYS A 250 -26.55 11.23 -8.31
CA LYS A 250 -26.71 11.53 -9.73
C LYS A 250 -26.44 13.01 -9.99
N VAL A 251 -25.51 13.32 -10.92
CA VAL A 251 -25.16 14.68 -11.34
C VAL A 251 -25.97 15.09 -12.57
N ASP A 252 -25.99 14.22 -13.60
CA ASP A 252 -26.76 14.38 -14.83
C ASP A 252 -27.18 13.00 -15.38
N ASP A 253 -27.58 12.92 -16.65
CA ASP A 253 -28.15 11.69 -17.24
C ASP A 253 -27.17 10.53 -17.33
N ASP A 254 -25.86 10.82 -17.43
CA ASP A 254 -24.80 9.82 -17.56
C ASP A 254 -23.60 10.04 -16.62
N THR A 255 -23.74 10.95 -15.66
CA THR A 255 -22.67 11.33 -14.74
C THR A 255 -23.12 11.16 -13.29
N TYR A 256 -22.27 10.52 -12.51
CA TYR A 256 -22.51 10.28 -11.08
C TYR A 256 -21.29 10.67 -10.27
N GLU A 257 -21.52 11.21 -9.10
CA GLU A 257 -20.53 11.32 -8.04
C GLU A 257 -20.69 10.13 -7.09
N VAL A 258 -19.63 9.42 -6.84
CA VAL A 258 -19.64 8.20 -6.02
C VAL A 258 -18.57 8.28 -4.95
N GLN A 259 -18.86 7.72 -3.77
CA GLN A 259 -17.88 7.47 -2.73
C GLN A 259 -17.77 5.97 -2.50
N VAL A 260 -16.53 5.50 -2.39
CA VAL A 260 -16.18 4.11 -2.04
C VAL A 260 -15.06 4.12 -0.99
N VAL A 261 -15.10 3.16 -0.08
CA VAL A 261 -14.20 3.11 1.08
C VAL A 261 -13.57 1.72 1.25
#